data_445b4b72a0d0bf27f1a1d864ac776834
#
_entry.id   445b4b72a0d0bf27f1a1d864ac776834
#
_cell.length_a   1.000
_cell.length_b   1.000
_cell.length_c   1.000
_cell.angle_alpha   90.00
_cell.angle_beta   90.00
_cell.angle_gamma   90.00
#
_symmetry.space_group_name_H-M   'P 1'
#
loop_
_entity.id
_entity.type
_entity.pdbx_description
1 polymer ?
#
loop_
_entity_poly.entity_id
_entity_poly.type
_entity_poly.pdbx_seq_one_letter_code
_entity_poly.pdbx_strand_id
1 'polypeptide(L)'
;MTKKRILIVEDEQDMAELVSMRLTREGYATDVAYDGPDGLKKAQSSRPDLVLLDLMLPGMPGTDVLKELRGDPETARIPVIVLTARSEESDIVVGLHVGADDYVTKPFSMSVLMARIGAVMRRSDTVSEPDKGVLTAGPIRINQDTHHVEVYDKKVTLTLTEFRLLLAIVSTKGRVLSRNQLIDRAIGMDAVVTDRTIDVHLTALRRKLGKARKYIQTVRGLGYRLALDENEKT
;
A
#
# COMPACT_ATOMS: atom_id res chain seq x y z
N MET A 1 -24.01 8.71 1.52
CA MET A 1 -22.65 8.12 1.36
C MET A 1 -22.27 7.45 2.67
N THR A 2 -21.88 6.19 2.65
CA THR A 2 -21.35 5.49 3.83
C THR A 2 -20.02 6.12 4.22
N LYS A 3 -19.85 6.40 5.53
CA LYS A 3 -18.58 6.93 6.05
C LYS A 3 -17.47 5.90 5.86
N LYS A 4 -16.32 6.32 5.39
CA LYS A 4 -15.12 5.49 5.32
C LYS A 4 -14.69 5.06 6.72
N ARG A 5 -14.33 3.79 6.86
CA ARG A 5 -13.99 3.15 8.14
C ARG A 5 -12.48 2.99 8.28
N ILE A 6 -11.93 3.41 9.42
CA ILE A 6 -10.52 3.26 9.75
C ILE A 6 -10.40 2.42 11.03
N LEU A 7 -9.65 1.33 10.96
CA LEU A 7 -9.28 0.53 12.12
C LEU A 7 -7.97 1.05 12.69
N ILE A 8 -7.95 1.31 14.00
CA ILE A 8 -6.77 1.73 14.76
C ILE A 8 -6.35 0.53 15.61
N VAL A 9 -5.11 0.06 15.46
CA VAL A 9 -4.54 -1.02 16.27
C VAL A 9 -3.34 -0.43 17.01
N GLU A 10 -3.54 -0.12 18.29
CA GLU A 10 -2.62 0.63 19.14
C GLU A 10 -2.88 0.24 20.59
N ASP A 11 -1.85 -0.19 21.33
CA ASP A 11 -1.99 -0.62 22.72
C ASP A 11 -2.06 0.54 23.73
N GLU A 12 -1.53 1.70 23.37
CA GLU A 12 -1.63 2.91 24.17
C GLU A 12 -3.01 3.55 24.04
N GLN A 13 -3.88 3.33 25.03
CA GLN A 13 -5.30 3.73 24.97
C GLN A 13 -5.48 5.22 24.72
N ASP A 14 -4.72 6.07 25.42
CA ASP A 14 -4.81 7.53 25.26
C ASP A 14 -4.47 7.97 23.83
N MET A 15 -3.47 7.34 23.21
CA MET A 15 -3.09 7.59 21.83
C MET A 15 -4.19 7.12 20.87
N ALA A 16 -4.69 5.91 21.04
CA ALA A 16 -5.76 5.34 20.22
C ALA A 16 -7.03 6.21 20.27
N GLU A 17 -7.44 6.66 21.48
CA GLU A 17 -8.58 7.54 21.67
C GLU A 17 -8.38 8.91 21.02
N LEU A 18 -7.18 9.51 21.18
CA LEU A 18 -6.86 10.80 20.57
C LEU A 18 -6.95 10.72 19.05
N VAL A 19 -6.37 9.68 18.44
CA VAL A 19 -6.43 9.45 16.99
C VAL A 19 -7.86 9.21 16.54
N SER A 20 -8.62 8.36 17.25
CA SER A 20 -10.03 8.06 16.95
C SER A 20 -10.91 9.31 17.00
N MET A 21 -10.75 10.14 18.03
CA MET A 21 -11.46 11.42 18.17
C MET A 21 -11.16 12.35 16.99
N ARG A 22 -9.90 12.46 16.61
CA ARG A 22 -9.49 13.30 15.48
C ARG A 22 -10.12 12.81 14.17
N LEU A 23 -10.02 11.51 13.88
CA LEU A 23 -10.59 10.90 12.69
C LEU A 23 -12.11 11.07 12.60
N THR A 24 -12.80 10.90 13.73
CA THR A 24 -14.25 11.09 13.80
C THR A 24 -14.64 12.53 13.46
N ARG A 25 -13.87 13.53 13.92
CA ARG A 25 -14.08 14.95 13.57
C ARG A 25 -13.88 15.24 12.08
N GLU A 26 -13.00 14.49 11.42
CA GLU A 26 -12.77 14.56 9.96
C GLU A 26 -13.80 13.75 9.15
N GLY A 27 -14.78 13.11 9.83
CA GLY A 27 -15.90 12.42 9.18
C GLY A 27 -15.71 10.93 8.94
N TYR A 28 -14.62 10.33 9.41
CA TYR A 28 -14.40 8.87 9.34
C TYR A 28 -15.18 8.13 10.42
N ALA A 29 -15.54 6.87 10.15
CA ALA A 29 -15.94 5.91 11.18
C ALA A 29 -14.67 5.22 11.70
N THR A 30 -14.58 4.99 13.02
CA THR A 30 -13.38 4.39 13.62
C THR A 30 -13.75 3.15 14.44
N ASP A 31 -12.92 2.12 14.30
CA ASP A 31 -12.86 0.97 15.21
C ASP A 31 -11.47 0.98 15.87
N VAL A 32 -11.40 0.58 17.14
CA VAL A 32 -10.14 0.51 17.89
C VAL A 32 -9.90 -0.90 18.39
N ALA A 33 -8.67 -1.36 18.28
CA ALA A 33 -8.16 -2.59 18.87
C ALA A 33 -6.89 -2.26 19.67
N TYR A 34 -6.71 -2.89 20.81
CA TYR A 34 -5.60 -2.62 21.72
C TYR A 34 -4.52 -3.73 21.69
N ASP A 35 -4.70 -4.74 20.87
CA ASP A 35 -3.74 -5.81 20.64
C ASP A 35 -3.81 -6.36 19.22
N GLY A 36 -2.81 -7.13 18.83
CA GLY A 36 -2.69 -7.69 17.49
C GLY A 36 -3.83 -8.67 17.13
N PRO A 37 -4.16 -9.64 17.96
CA PRO A 37 -5.25 -10.60 17.70
C PRO A 37 -6.62 -9.94 17.51
N ASP A 38 -7.01 -8.96 18.33
CA ASP A 38 -8.27 -8.21 18.18
C ASP A 38 -8.23 -7.35 16.92
N GLY A 39 -7.07 -6.71 16.62
CA GLY A 39 -6.85 -5.97 15.39
C GLY A 39 -7.06 -6.81 14.15
N LEU A 40 -6.45 -8.00 14.09
CA LEU A 40 -6.61 -8.93 12.98
C LEU A 40 -8.06 -9.39 12.82
N LYS A 41 -8.71 -9.80 13.91
CA LYS A 41 -10.12 -10.20 13.91
C LYS A 41 -11.04 -9.09 13.40
N LYS A 42 -10.84 -7.84 13.86
CA LYS A 42 -11.62 -6.69 13.41
C LYS A 42 -11.38 -6.37 11.94
N ALA A 43 -10.14 -6.42 11.47
CA ALA A 43 -9.82 -6.20 10.07
C ALA A 43 -10.52 -7.21 9.14
N GLN A 44 -10.55 -8.50 9.53
CA GLN A 44 -11.22 -9.56 8.79
C GLN A 44 -12.75 -9.41 8.79
N SER A 45 -13.34 -9.05 9.94
CA SER A 45 -14.80 -8.99 10.09
C SER A 45 -15.40 -7.70 9.52
N SER A 46 -14.77 -6.54 9.74
CA SER A 46 -15.32 -5.24 9.34
C SER A 46 -14.80 -4.74 7.98
N ARG A 47 -13.71 -5.29 7.48
CA ARG A 47 -13.04 -4.90 6.22
C ARG A 47 -12.90 -3.39 6.10
N PRO A 48 -12.10 -2.74 6.97
CA PRO A 48 -11.97 -1.29 6.98
C PRO A 48 -11.35 -0.78 5.68
N ASP A 49 -11.59 0.49 5.38
CA ASP A 49 -10.98 1.18 4.23
C ASP A 49 -9.49 1.50 4.45
N LEU A 50 -9.04 1.47 5.71
CA LEU A 50 -7.64 1.71 6.12
C LEU A 50 -7.39 1.10 7.50
N VAL A 51 -6.18 0.58 7.72
CA VAL A 51 -5.67 0.19 9.03
C VAL A 51 -4.52 1.11 9.42
N LEU A 52 -4.58 1.69 10.62
CA LEU A 52 -3.44 2.26 11.33
C LEU A 52 -2.91 1.19 12.27
N LEU A 53 -1.65 0.83 12.17
CA LEU A 53 -1.09 -0.32 12.87
C LEU A 53 0.20 0.05 13.60
N ASP A 54 0.20 -0.04 14.92
CA ASP A 54 1.46 -0.02 15.67
C ASP A 54 2.22 -1.35 15.48
N LEU A 55 3.53 -1.26 15.34
CA LEU A 55 4.39 -2.44 15.28
C LEU A 55 4.71 -3.00 16.66
N MET A 56 4.66 -2.18 17.69
CA MET A 56 5.11 -2.52 19.05
C MET A 56 3.96 -3.02 19.93
N LEU A 57 3.06 -3.84 19.38
CA LEU A 57 1.93 -4.39 20.13
C LEU A 57 2.35 -5.51 21.06
N PRO A 58 1.70 -5.67 22.24
CA PRO A 58 1.93 -6.76 23.14
C PRO A 58 1.41 -8.09 22.59
N GLY A 59 2.10 -9.18 22.93
CA GLY A 59 1.69 -10.54 22.53
C GLY A 59 1.97 -10.85 21.07
N MET A 60 1.23 -10.26 20.14
CA MET A 60 1.42 -10.43 18.70
C MET A 60 1.97 -9.13 18.09
N PRO A 61 3.24 -9.11 17.66
CA PRO A 61 3.84 -7.92 17.04
C PRO A 61 3.05 -7.45 15.81
N GLY A 62 2.95 -6.13 15.59
CA GLY A 62 2.24 -5.58 14.44
C GLY A 62 2.81 -6.02 13.09
N THR A 63 4.11 -6.39 13.04
CA THR A 63 4.70 -7.03 11.85
C THR A 63 4.05 -8.34 11.50
N ASP A 64 3.64 -9.13 12.49
CA ASP A 64 2.98 -10.41 12.27
C ASP A 64 1.51 -10.20 11.92
N VAL A 65 0.82 -9.22 12.56
CA VAL A 65 -0.51 -8.78 12.12
C VAL A 65 -0.48 -8.37 10.63
N LEU A 66 0.51 -7.58 10.22
CA LEU A 66 0.65 -7.15 8.83
C LEU A 66 0.89 -8.34 7.88
N LYS A 67 1.71 -9.33 8.26
CA LYS A 67 1.93 -10.55 7.46
C LYS A 67 0.63 -11.32 7.28
N GLU A 68 -0.14 -11.52 8.35
CA GLU A 68 -1.43 -12.20 8.30
C GLU A 68 -2.42 -11.46 7.40
N LEU A 69 -2.55 -10.13 7.55
CA LEU A 69 -3.39 -9.30 6.67
C LEU A 69 -2.98 -9.45 5.19
N ARG A 70 -1.69 -9.54 4.89
CA ARG A 70 -1.18 -9.70 3.52
C ARG A 70 -1.28 -11.13 2.99
N GLY A 71 -1.35 -12.11 3.89
CA GLY A 71 -1.54 -13.52 3.55
C GLY A 71 -2.98 -13.88 3.19
N ASP A 72 -3.96 -13.15 3.70
CA ASP A 72 -5.38 -13.37 3.46
C ASP A 72 -5.87 -12.56 2.24
N PRO A 73 -6.37 -13.20 1.17
CA PRO A 73 -6.85 -12.50 -0.03
C PRO A 73 -7.95 -11.45 0.23
N GLU A 74 -8.73 -11.62 1.29
CA GLU A 74 -9.84 -10.73 1.65
C GLU A 74 -9.35 -9.42 2.30
N THR A 75 -8.20 -9.47 3.01
CA THR A 75 -7.62 -8.31 3.71
C THR A 75 -6.34 -7.78 3.04
N ALA A 76 -5.73 -8.54 2.15
CA ALA A 76 -4.43 -8.22 1.54
C ALA A 76 -4.40 -6.86 0.81
N ARG A 77 -5.57 -6.35 0.39
CA ARG A 77 -5.70 -5.08 -0.33
C ARG A 77 -6.03 -3.90 0.57
N ILE A 78 -6.39 -4.15 1.82
CA ILE A 78 -6.68 -3.07 2.78
C ILE A 78 -5.40 -2.25 2.97
N PRO A 79 -5.42 -0.94 2.71
CA PRO A 79 -4.26 -0.10 2.95
C PRO A 79 -3.86 -0.13 4.42
N VAL A 80 -2.56 -0.19 4.69
CA VAL A 80 -2.02 -0.17 6.05
C VAL A 80 -0.99 0.94 6.17
N ILE A 81 -1.23 1.87 7.09
CA ILE A 81 -0.23 2.85 7.55
C ILE A 81 0.34 2.32 8.87
N VAL A 82 1.64 2.10 8.90
CA VAL A 82 2.34 1.68 10.09
C VAL A 82 2.66 2.89 10.97
N LEU A 83 2.33 2.79 12.27
CA LEU A 83 2.79 3.71 13.31
C LEU A 83 3.97 3.04 14.02
N THR A 84 5.12 3.71 14.15
CA THR A 84 6.30 3.09 14.75
C THR A 84 7.17 4.06 15.52
N ALA A 85 7.64 3.66 16.69
CA ALA A 85 8.67 4.40 17.44
C ALA A 85 10.08 4.21 16.82
N ARG A 86 10.24 3.24 15.91
CA ARG A 86 11.53 2.93 15.29
C ARG A 86 11.78 3.88 14.13
N SER A 87 12.78 4.74 14.31
CA SER A 87 13.21 5.74 13.32
C SER A 87 14.38 5.25 12.45
N GLU A 88 14.94 4.07 12.73
CA GLU A 88 16.04 3.55 11.94
C GLU A 88 15.54 3.13 10.54
N GLU A 89 16.30 3.52 9.53
CA GLU A 89 15.98 3.26 8.13
C GLU A 89 15.77 1.75 7.84
N SER A 90 16.49 0.88 8.58
CA SER A 90 16.34 -0.57 8.55
C SER A 90 14.95 -1.06 8.94
N ASP A 91 14.35 -0.48 9.97
CA ASP A 91 13.03 -0.90 10.48
C ASP A 91 11.88 -0.44 9.59
N ILE A 92 12.01 0.76 9.02
CA ILE A 92 11.10 1.28 8.00
C ILE A 92 11.12 0.37 6.77
N VAL A 93 12.32 0.00 6.32
CA VAL A 93 12.53 -0.93 5.20
C VAL A 93 11.90 -2.30 5.51
N VAL A 94 12.01 -2.82 6.74
CA VAL A 94 11.37 -4.08 7.14
C VAL A 94 9.85 -3.97 7.09
N GLY A 95 9.24 -2.92 7.63
CA GLY A 95 7.79 -2.71 7.57
C GLY A 95 7.26 -2.63 6.14
N LEU A 96 7.95 -1.90 5.27
CA LEU A 96 7.61 -1.79 3.85
C LEU A 96 7.81 -3.12 3.09
N HIS A 97 8.86 -3.90 3.41
CA HIS A 97 9.07 -5.24 2.85
C HIS A 97 7.95 -6.22 3.20
N VAL A 98 7.35 -6.06 4.39
CA VAL A 98 6.21 -6.88 4.82
C VAL A 98 4.91 -6.43 4.12
N GLY A 99 4.89 -5.24 3.51
CA GLY A 99 3.78 -4.80 2.67
C GLY A 99 2.92 -3.67 3.25
N ALA A 100 3.47 -2.83 4.13
CA ALA A 100 2.84 -1.56 4.51
C ALA A 100 2.75 -0.61 3.30
N ASP A 101 1.73 0.22 3.24
CA ASP A 101 1.54 1.20 2.16
C ASP A 101 2.16 2.55 2.49
N ASP A 102 2.25 2.90 3.76
CA ASP A 102 2.95 4.07 4.29
C ASP A 102 3.34 3.85 5.75
N TYR A 103 4.14 4.75 6.31
CA TYR A 103 4.52 4.72 7.72
C TYR A 103 4.58 6.12 8.33
N VAL A 104 4.40 6.19 9.64
CA VAL A 104 4.51 7.40 10.44
C VAL A 104 5.34 7.10 11.67
N THR A 105 6.44 7.84 11.84
CA THR A 105 7.31 7.67 13.03
C THR A 105 6.74 8.41 14.22
N LYS A 106 6.68 7.75 15.38
CA LYS A 106 6.38 8.36 16.67
C LYS A 106 7.62 9.09 17.23
N PRO A 107 7.48 10.28 17.83
CA PRO A 107 6.26 11.07 17.96
C PRO A 107 5.89 11.77 16.64
N PHE A 108 4.60 11.81 16.32
CA PHE A 108 4.09 12.49 15.13
C PHE A 108 3.10 13.61 15.48
N SER A 109 2.96 14.58 14.58
CA SER A 109 1.87 15.53 14.70
C SER A 109 0.59 14.96 14.06
N MET A 110 -0.57 15.28 14.64
CA MET A 110 -1.86 14.88 14.08
C MET A 110 -2.07 15.38 12.66
N SER A 111 -1.53 16.55 12.31
CA SER A 111 -1.62 17.10 10.95
C SER A 111 -0.87 16.22 9.94
N VAL A 112 0.31 15.69 10.29
CA VAL A 112 1.08 14.76 9.45
C VAL A 112 0.33 13.45 9.27
N LEU A 113 -0.20 12.87 10.37
CA LEU A 113 -1.00 11.64 10.28
C LEU A 113 -2.23 11.83 9.38
N MET A 114 -2.98 12.93 9.57
CA MET A 114 -4.16 13.23 8.77
C MET A 114 -3.82 13.43 7.28
N ALA A 115 -2.73 14.11 6.96
CA ALA A 115 -2.27 14.29 5.58
C ALA A 115 -1.97 12.92 4.91
N ARG A 116 -1.30 12.00 5.61
CA ARG A 116 -0.99 10.66 5.11
C ARG A 116 -2.24 9.80 4.93
N ILE A 117 -3.14 9.81 5.92
CA ILE A 117 -4.45 9.12 5.80
C ILE A 117 -5.20 9.64 4.60
N GLY A 118 -5.34 10.97 4.46
CA GLY A 118 -6.00 11.58 3.30
C GLY A 118 -5.33 11.20 1.97
N ALA A 119 -3.99 11.16 1.93
CA ALA A 119 -3.27 10.73 0.75
C ALA A 119 -3.54 9.26 0.38
N VAL A 120 -3.52 8.34 1.34
CA VAL A 120 -3.82 6.92 1.13
C VAL A 120 -5.28 6.71 0.73
N MET A 121 -6.23 7.39 1.40
CA MET A 121 -7.67 7.27 1.13
C MET A 121 -8.05 7.82 -0.26
N ARG A 122 -7.55 8.99 -0.66
CA ARG A 122 -7.75 9.52 -2.03
C ARG A 122 -7.28 8.54 -3.08
N ARG A 123 -6.19 7.84 -2.83
CA ARG A 123 -5.64 6.86 -3.76
C ARG A 123 -6.53 5.63 -3.89
N SER A 124 -7.24 5.22 -2.84
CA SER A 124 -8.23 4.14 -2.97
C SER A 124 -9.44 4.57 -3.79
N ASP A 125 -9.78 5.87 -3.84
CA ASP A 125 -10.91 6.40 -4.57
C ASP A 125 -10.62 6.74 -6.05
N THR A 126 -9.38 7.12 -6.39
CA THR A 126 -9.03 7.55 -7.76
C THR A 126 -8.99 6.42 -8.79
N VAL A 127 -9.27 5.20 -8.41
CA VAL A 127 -9.43 4.08 -9.35
C VAL A 127 -10.86 3.98 -9.89
N SER A 128 -11.76 4.86 -9.46
CA SER A 128 -13.17 4.90 -9.88
C SER A 128 -13.44 5.97 -10.93
N GLU A 129 -12.60 6.10 -11.99
CA GLU A 129 -13.09 6.70 -13.22
C GLU A 129 -13.76 5.61 -14.07
N PRO A 130 -15.03 5.76 -14.43
CA PRO A 130 -15.70 4.81 -15.31
C PRO A 130 -14.99 4.82 -16.68
N ASP A 131 -14.63 3.64 -17.15
CA ASP A 131 -14.10 3.36 -18.50
C ASP A 131 -12.57 3.19 -18.65
N LYS A 132 -11.86 2.83 -17.60
CA LYS A 132 -10.47 2.36 -17.75
C LYS A 132 -10.45 0.84 -17.82
N GLY A 133 -10.65 0.31 -19.02
CA GLY A 133 -10.68 -1.11 -19.29
C GLY A 133 -9.42 -1.89 -18.86
N VAL A 134 -9.37 -3.13 -19.22
CA VAL A 134 -8.24 -4.03 -18.93
C VAL A 134 -6.99 -3.56 -19.70
N LEU A 135 -5.92 -3.22 -18.97
CA LEU A 135 -4.58 -3.02 -19.56
C LEU A 135 -3.86 -4.35 -19.68
N THR A 136 -3.30 -4.59 -20.85
CA THR A 136 -2.49 -5.79 -21.10
C THR A 136 -1.05 -5.38 -21.46
N ALA A 137 -0.08 -6.08 -20.88
CA ALA A 137 1.35 -5.87 -21.15
C ALA A 137 2.07 -7.23 -21.14
N GLY A 138 2.20 -7.85 -22.29
CA GLY A 138 2.65 -9.24 -22.41
C GLY A 138 1.75 -10.16 -21.57
N PRO A 139 2.30 -10.97 -20.65
CA PRO A 139 1.49 -11.89 -19.85
C PRO A 139 0.77 -11.21 -18.67
N ILE A 140 0.92 -9.90 -18.49
CA ILE A 140 0.34 -9.14 -17.37
C ILE A 140 -0.99 -8.52 -17.83
N ARG A 141 -2.07 -8.82 -17.14
CA ARG A 141 -3.39 -8.21 -17.33
C ARG A 141 -3.81 -7.48 -16.07
N ILE A 142 -4.20 -6.22 -16.19
CA ILE A 142 -4.59 -5.35 -15.08
C ILE A 142 -6.01 -4.88 -15.34
N ASN A 143 -6.94 -5.28 -14.50
CA ASN A 143 -8.26 -4.67 -14.46
C ASN A 143 -8.20 -3.50 -13.48
N GLN A 144 -8.36 -2.27 -14.00
CA GLN A 144 -8.22 -1.05 -13.21
C GLN A 144 -9.42 -0.83 -12.29
N ASP A 145 -10.62 -1.28 -12.67
CA ASP A 145 -11.84 -1.05 -11.91
C ASP A 145 -11.95 -1.99 -10.70
N THR A 146 -11.52 -3.24 -10.89
CA THR A 146 -11.60 -4.26 -9.83
C THR A 146 -10.28 -4.46 -9.09
N HIS A 147 -9.21 -3.74 -9.48
CA HIS A 147 -7.84 -3.94 -8.97
C HIS A 147 -7.33 -5.38 -9.11
N HIS A 148 -7.87 -6.14 -10.05
CA HIS A 148 -7.40 -7.49 -10.31
C HIS A 148 -6.19 -7.47 -11.23
N VAL A 149 -5.19 -8.28 -10.86
CA VAL A 149 -4.01 -8.50 -11.68
C VAL A 149 -3.87 -9.99 -11.93
N GLU A 150 -3.64 -10.32 -13.20
CA GLU A 150 -3.32 -11.68 -13.63
C GLU A 150 -1.96 -11.68 -14.34
N VAL A 151 -1.20 -12.73 -14.12
CA VAL A 151 0.10 -12.97 -14.77
C VAL A 151 0.12 -14.40 -15.29
N TYR A 152 0.26 -14.58 -16.60
CA TYR A 152 0.10 -15.89 -17.26
C TYR A 152 -1.24 -16.57 -16.83
N ASP A 153 -2.34 -15.82 -16.88
CA ASP A 153 -3.71 -16.24 -16.53
C ASP A 153 -3.87 -16.72 -15.06
N LYS A 154 -2.91 -16.39 -14.20
CA LYS A 154 -2.97 -16.67 -12.76
C LYS A 154 -3.16 -15.37 -11.99
N LYS A 155 -4.13 -15.36 -11.07
CA LYS A 155 -4.40 -14.24 -10.18
C LYS A 155 -3.20 -13.94 -9.28
N VAL A 156 -2.80 -12.69 -9.21
CA VAL A 156 -1.73 -12.20 -8.34
C VAL A 156 -2.29 -11.16 -7.38
N THR A 157 -2.11 -11.39 -6.08
CA THR A 157 -2.56 -10.46 -5.04
C THR A 157 -1.47 -9.44 -4.76
N LEU A 158 -1.79 -8.17 -5.05
CA LEU A 158 -0.91 -7.03 -4.82
C LEU A 158 -1.48 -6.15 -3.70
N THR A 159 -0.59 -5.48 -2.95
CA THR A 159 -0.99 -4.36 -2.09
C THR A 159 -1.42 -3.18 -2.96
N LEU A 160 -2.08 -2.19 -2.37
CA LEU A 160 -2.51 -1.00 -3.11
C LEU A 160 -1.32 -0.27 -3.77
N THR A 161 -0.22 -0.12 -3.05
CA THR A 161 1.00 0.53 -3.56
C THR A 161 1.66 -0.27 -4.68
N GLU A 162 1.79 -1.60 -4.53
CA GLU A 162 2.31 -2.48 -5.59
C GLU A 162 1.45 -2.44 -6.85
N PHE A 163 0.11 -2.46 -6.70
CA PHE A 163 -0.82 -2.34 -7.80
C PHE A 163 -0.62 -1.03 -8.57
N ARG A 164 -0.50 0.09 -7.86
CA ARG A 164 -0.29 1.41 -8.49
C ARG A 164 1.06 1.55 -9.15
N LEU A 165 2.11 1.00 -8.56
CA LEU A 165 3.43 0.97 -9.20
C LEU A 165 3.38 0.18 -10.51
N LEU A 166 2.74 -0.98 -10.50
CA LEU A 166 2.56 -1.78 -11.71
C LEU A 166 1.75 -1.02 -12.76
N LEU A 167 0.62 -0.44 -12.36
CA LEU A 167 -0.24 0.36 -13.23
C LEU A 167 0.52 1.57 -13.81
N ALA A 168 1.27 2.31 -12.99
CA ALA A 168 2.06 3.44 -13.44
C ALA A 168 3.10 3.04 -14.49
N ILE A 169 3.81 1.93 -14.27
CA ILE A 169 4.84 1.45 -15.19
C ILE A 169 4.21 0.95 -16.51
N VAL A 170 3.14 0.17 -16.43
CA VAL A 170 2.46 -0.38 -17.61
C VAL A 170 1.84 0.72 -18.47
N SER A 171 1.20 1.72 -17.85
CA SER A 171 0.55 2.84 -18.53
C SER A 171 1.50 3.71 -19.34
N THR A 172 2.82 3.67 -19.08
CA THR A 172 3.79 4.49 -19.81
C THR A 172 4.23 3.89 -21.15
N LYS A 173 3.80 2.66 -21.46
CA LYS A 173 4.11 1.98 -22.72
C LYS A 173 5.60 1.98 -23.06
N GLY A 174 6.45 1.72 -22.05
CA GLY A 174 7.90 1.60 -22.19
C GLY A 174 8.72 2.86 -21.93
N ARG A 175 8.09 4.02 -21.66
CA ARG A 175 8.83 5.22 -21.21
C ARG A 175 9.39 5.00 -19.80
N VAL A 176 10.58 5.55 -19.55
CA VAL A 176 11.21 5.49 -18.22
C VAL A 176 10.49 6.44 -17.26
N LEU A 177 10.17 5.94 -16.09
CA LEU A 177 9.72 6.74 -14.94
C LEU A 177 10.84 6.85 -13.92
N SER A 178 11.13 8.06 -13.48
CA SER A 178 12.05 8.27 -12.35
C SER A 178 11.44 7.77 -11.04
N ARG A 179 12.27 7.59 -10.00
CA ARG A 179 11.78 7.23 -8.66
C ARG A 179 10.77 8.24 -8.13
N ASN A 180 11.04 9.54 -8.27
CA ASN A 180 10.12 10.59 -7.85
C ASN A 180 8.79 10.51 -8.59
N GLN A 181 8.79 10.30 -9.90
CA GLN A 181 7.55 10.11 -10.67
C GLN A 181 6.76 8.86 -10.25
N LEU A 182 7.44 7.80 -9.82
CA LEU A 182 6.79 6.61 -9.27
C LEU A 182 6.23 6.88 -7.87
N ILE A 183 6.97 7.64 -7.02
CA ILE A 183 6.48 8.10 -5.72
C ILE A 183 5.19 8.92 -5.92
N ASP A 184 5.24 9.94 -6.76
CA ASP A 184 4.09 10.82 -7.00
C ASP A 184 2.85 10.06 -7.47
N ARG A 185 3.03 9.08 -8.35
CA ARG A 185 1.92 8.30 -8.93
C ARG A 185 1.39 7.20 -8.02
N ALA A 186 2.27 6.51 -7.29
CA ALA A 186 1.90 5.36 -6.47
C ALA A 186 1.69 5.72 -4.99
N ILE A 187 2.49 6.66 -4.46
CA ILE A 187 2.51 7.04 -3.06
C ILE A 187 1.96 8.45 -2.83
N GLY A 188 2.07 9.37 -3.81
CA GLY A 188 1.54 10.74 -3.80
C GLY A 188 2.58 11.82 -3.53
N MET A 189 2.31 13.03 -4.03
CA MET A 189 3.26 14.17 -4.03
C MET A 189 3.63 14.67 -2.62
N ASP A 190 2.76 14.46 -1.63
CA ASP A 190 3.00 14.89 -0.24
C ASP A 190 3.69 13.82 0.62
N ALA A 191 4.11 12.71 0.02
CA ALA A 191 4.76 11.64 0.75
C ALA A 191 6.23 11.99 1.02
N VAL A 192 6.58 12.18 2.28
CA VAL A 192 7.98 12.24 2.71
C VAL A 192 8.53 10.80 2.73
N VAL A 193 8.80 10.26 1.56
CA VAL A 193 9.38 8.93 1.39
C VAL A 193 10.74 9.05 0.70
N THR A 194 11.67 8.20 1.10
CA THR A 194 12.99 8.13 0.46
C THR A 194 12.92 7.33 -0.84
N ASP A 195 13.87 7.55 -1.73
CA ASP A 195 14.04 6.75 -2.96
C ASP A 195 14.06 5.23 -2.68
N ARG A 196 14.56 4.83 -1.52
CA ARG A 196 14.61 3.42 -1.08
C ARG A 196 13.23 2.80 -0.89
N THR A 197 12.21 3.59 -0.51
CA THR A 197 10.83 3.09 -0.36
C THR A 197 10.30 2.48 -1.65
N ILE A 198 10.55 3.12 -2.79
CA ILE A 198 10.14 2.61 -4.10
C ILE A 198 10.87 1.32 -4.45
N ASP A 199 12.18 1.26 -4.20
CA ASP A 199 12.99 0.08 -4.50
C ASP A 199 12.50 -1.15 -3.71
N VAL A 200 12.04 -0.96 -2.48
CA VAL A 200 11.43 -2.00 -1.64
C VAL A 200 10.13 -2.52 -2.24
N HIS A 201 9.19 -1.63 -2.55
CA HIS A 201 7.92 -2.02 -3.15
C HIS A 201 8.10 -2.67 -4.53
N LEU A 202 9.05 -2.18 -5.34
CA LEU A 202 9.37 -2.80 -6.62
C LEU A 202 10.02 -4.18 -6.48
N THR A 203 10.81 -4.38 -5.44
CA THR A 203 11.37 -5.70 -5.13
C THR A 203 10.27 -6.69 -4.75
N ALA A 204 9.34 -6.29 -3.89
CA ALA A 204 8.19 -7.11 -3.50
C ALA A 204 7.26 -7.39 -4.71
N LEU A 205 6.96 -6.36 -5.51
CA LEU A 205 6.19 -6.49 -6.74
C LEU A 205 6.83 -7.50 -7.70
N ARG A 206 8.12 -7.36 -8.00
CA ARG A 206 8.86 -8.29 -8.88
C ARG A 206 8.80 -9.73 -8.39
N ARG A 207 8.89 -9.96 -7.07
CA ARG A 207 8.75 -11.29 -6.47
C ARG A 207 7.37 -11.89 -6.74
N LYS A 208 6.30 -11.09 -6.59
CA LYS A 208 4.91 -11.52 -6.83
C LYS A 208 4.62 -11.78 -8.31
N LEU A 209 5.21 -11.00 -9.20
CA LEU A 209 5.09 -11.20 -10.67
C LEU A 209 5.84 -12.45 -11.18
N GLY A 210 6.70 -13.08 -10.38
CA GLY A 210 7.40 -14.30 -10.73
C GLY A 210 8.19 -14.17 -12.03
N LYS A 211 7.89 -14.98 -13.06
CA LYS A 211 8.58 -14.95 -14.35
C LYS A 211 8.38 -13.62 -15.10
N ALA A 212 7.26 -12.94 -14.88
CA ALA A 212 6.97 -11.65 -15.52
C ALA A 212 7.76 -10.48 -14.93
N ARG A 213 8.53 -10.67 -13.85
CA ARG A 213 9.45 -9.65 -13.31
C ARG A 213 10.41 -9.06 -14.33
N LYS A 214 10.77 -9.83 -15.38
CA LYS A 214 11.66 -9.40 -16.46
C LYS A 214 11.16 -8.18 -17.23
N TYR A 215 9.83 -7.97 -17.26
CA TYR A 215 9.20 -6.85 -17.95
C TYR A 215 9.32 -5.52 -17.18
N ILE A 216 9.60 -5.55 -15.87
CA ILE A 216 9.90 -4.35 -15.10
C ILE A 216 11.42 -4.17 -15.05
N GLN A 217 11.95 -3.37 -15.97
CA GLN A 217 13.39 -3.14 -16.08
C GLN A 217 13.84 -1.91 -15.29
N THR A 218 15.00 -2.04 -14.61
CA THR A 218 15.71 -0.92 -14.02
C THR A 218 16.60 -0.27 -15.07
N VAL A 219 16.44 1.03 -15.27
CA VAL A 219 17.33 1.86 -16.08
C VAL A 219 18.27 2.59 -15.13
N ARG A 220 19.52 2.14 -15.04
CA ARG A 220 20.50 2.65 -14.06
C ARG A 220 20.60 4.19 -14.14
N GLY A 221 20.54 4.83 -12.99
CA GLY A 221 20.60 6.28 -12.86
C GLY A 221 19.33 7.05 -13.27
N LEU A 222 18.36 6.41 -13.95
CA LEU A 222 17.15 7.08 -14.45
C LEU A 222 15.87 6.60 -13.77
N GLY A 223 15.70 5.29 -13.51
CA GLY A 223 14.47 4.78 -12.90
C GLY A 223 14.03 3.43 -13.44
N TYR A 224 12.75 3.30 -13.78
CA TYR A 224 12.13 2.03 -14.15
C TYR A 224 11.26 2.18 -15.38
N ARG A 225 11.13 1.11 -16.16
CA ARG A 225 10.26 1.06 -17.33
C ARG A 225 9.63 -0.32 -17.53
N LEU A 226 8.57 -0.36 -18.31
CA LEU A 226 8.08 -1.58 -18.94
C LEU A 226 8.97 -1.89 -20.17
N ALA A 227 9.46 -3.12 -20.28
CA ALA A 227 10.13 -3.60 -21.49
C ALA A 227 9.46 -4.91 -21.92
N LEU A 228 8.74 -4.85 -23.03
CA LEU A 228 8.19 -6.00 -23.72
C LEU A 228 9.12 -6.38 -24.88
N ASP A 229 9.25 -7.66 -25.13
CA ASP A 229 9.91 -8.14 -26.37
C ASP A 229 9.09 -7.69 -27.59
N GLU A 230 9.73 -7.49 -28.74
CA GLU A 230 9.06 -6.90 -29.92
C GLU A 230 7.82 -7.69 -30.38
N ASN A 231 7.80 -8.99 -30.14
CA ASN A 231 6.69 -9.88 -30.45
C ASN A 231 5.53 -9.84 -29.42
N GLU A 232 5.67 -9.08 -28.33
CA GLU A 232 4.68 -8.99 -27.22
C GLU A 232 4.05 -7.59 -27.10
N LYS A 233 4.26 -6.72 -28.09
CA LYS A 233 3.76 -5.31 -28.11
C LYS A 233 2.36 -5.12 -28.68
N THR A 234 1.57 -6.18 -28.80
CA THR A 234 0.20 -6.10 -29.37
C THR A 234 -0.84 -5.89 -28.29
#